data_00a9c7360fba0f85a08e959ec5293d0a
#
_entry.id   00a9c7360fba0f85a08e959ec5293d0a
#
_cell.length_a   1.000
_cell.length_b   1.000
_cell.length_c   1.000
_cell.angle_alpha   90.00
_cell.angle_beta   90.00
_cell.angle_gamma   90.00
#
_symmetry.space_group_name_H-M   'P 1'
#
loop_
_entity.id
_entity.type
_entity.pdbx_description
1 polymer ?
#
loop_
_entity_poly.entity_id
_entity_poly.type
_entity_poly.pdbx_seq_one_letter_code
_entity_poly.pdbx_strand_id
1 'polypeptide(L)'
;MSRLFGTDGIRGVANTYPITPDMAMKVGMAVAHLNRKKGHTPRIVIGKDTRLSGDMIENALAAGVCAMGADALFVGVMPTPGVAFLTLNMRADAGIVISASHNPFEDNGIKIFSRTGYKLPDERELEIEELILSQRLNELLASPGSIGKAYHIDDARGRYI
;
A
#
# COMPACT_ATOMS: atom_id res chain seq x y z
N MET A 1 -19.02 8.67 -12.54
CA MET A 1 -18.34 7.58 -11.83
C MET A 1 -17.57 8.12 -10.65
N SER A 2 -17.86 7.63 -9.46
CA SER A 2 -17.11 8.06 -8.29
C SER A 2 -15.72 7.45 -8.33
N ARG A 3 -14.70 8.24 -7.99
CA ARG A 3 -13.33 7.78 -7.89
C ARG A 3 -13.09 7.12 -6.54
N LEU A 4 -12.25 6.08 -6.52
CA LEU A 4 -11.79 5.49 -5.27
C LEU A 4 -10.89 6.47 -4.51
N PHE A 5 -9.97 7.10 -5.23
CA PHE A 5 -9.02 8.03 -4.64
C PHE A 5 -9.62 9.42 -4.53
N GLY A 6 -9.69 9.94 -3.31
CA GLY A 6 -9.95 11.34 -3.06
C GLY A 6 -8.64 12.12 -2.97
N THR A 7 -8.71 13.35 -2.48
CA THR A 7 -7.53 14.21 -2.33
C THR A 7 -6.48 13.58 -1.40
N ASP A 8 -6.92 12.86 -0.38
CA ASP A 8 -6.06 12.25 0.65
C ASP A 8 -6.06 10.71 0.58
N GLY A 9 -6.08 10.15 -0.61
CA GLY A 9 -6.07 8.70 -0.80
C GLY A 9 -7.46 8.10 -0.76
N ILE A 10 -7.53 6.81 -0.43
CA ILE A 10 -8.80 6.10 -0.28
C ILE A 10 -9.20 6.17 1.19
N ARG A 11 -10.40 6.64 1.48
CA ARG A 11 -10.89 6.78 2.86
C ARG A 11 -12.30 6.25 3.02
N GLY A 12 -12.62 5.81 4.23
CA GLY A 12 -13.95 5.36 4.58
C GLY A 12 -14.00 4.74 5.96
N VAL A 13 -15.17 4.27 6.34
CA VAL A 13 -15.35 3.54 7.59
C VAL A 13 -14.80 2.12 7.41
N ALA A 14 -13.99 1.67 8.35
CA ALA A 14 -13.36 0.35 8.28
C ALA A 14 -14.44 -0.75 8.18
N ASN A 15 -14.15 -1.75 7.36
CA ASN A 15 -15.05 -2.85 7.01
C ASN A 15 -16.30 -2.42 6.24
N THR A 16 -16.28 -1.22 5.70
CA THR A 16 -17.31 -0.71 4.78
C THR A 16 -16.58 -0.27 3.52
N TYR A 17 -17.12 -0.62 2.36
CA TYR A 17 -16.51 -0.24 1.09
C TYR A 17 -16.22 1.27 1.08
N PRO A 18 -15.03 1.74 0.67
CA PRO A 18 -13.95 0.95 0.05
C PRO A 18 -12.85 0.47 1.01
N ILE A 19 -13.02 0.58 2.32
CA ILE A 19 -12.00 0.19 3.31
C ILE A 19 -12.31 -1.20 3.85
N THR A 20 -12.25 -2.19 2.97
CA THR A 20 -12.47 -3.59 3.30
C THR A 20 -11.21 -4.39 3.03
N PRO A 21 -11.03 -5.58 3.65
CA PRO A 21 -9.82 -6.38 3.41
C PRO A 21 -9.60 -6.75 1.95
N ASP A 22 -10.66 -7.10 1.23
CA ASP A 22 -10.55 -7.45 -0.18
C ASP A 22 -10.11 -6.27 -1.03
N MET A 23 -10.62 -5.07 -0.75
CA MET A 23 -10.19 -3.86 -1.45
C MET A 23 -8.75 -3.53 -1.12
N ALA A 24 -8.34 -3.65 0.14
CA ALA A 24 -6.95 -3.42 0.53
C ALA A 24 -6.01 -4.37 -0.20
N MET A 25 -6.39 -5.65 -0.29
CA MET A 25 -5.60 -6.63 -1.03
C MET A 25 -5.47 -6.23 -2.50
N LYS A 26 -6.56 -5.79 -3.12
CA LYS A 26 -6.53 -5.34 -4.52
C LYS A 26 -5.65 -4.12 -4.71
N VAL A 27 -5.66 -3.20 -3.77
CA VAL A 27 -4.76 -2.03 -3.81
C VAL A 27 -3.30 -2.49 -3.77
N GLY A 28 -2.97 -3.41 -2.86
CA GLY A 28 -1.62 -3.97 -2.79
C GLY A 28 -1.21 -4.65 -4.09
N MET A 29 -2.11 -5.42 -4.68
CA MET A 29 -1.88 -6.08 -5.96
C MET A 29 -1.61 -5.06 -7.08
N ALA A 30 -2.43 -4.03 -7.17
CA ALA A 30 -2.29 -3.02 -8.21
C ALA A 30 -0.99 -2.23 -8.08
N VAL A 31 -0.65 -1.81 -6.86
CA VAL A 31 0.61 -1.08 -6.60
C VAL A 31 1.81 -1.93 -7.00
N ALA A 32 1.81 -3.19 -6.60
CA ALA A 32 2.90 -4.11 -6.94
C ALA A 32 3.00 -4.31 -8.45
N HIS A 33 1.86 -4.53 -9.10
CA HIS A 33 1.83 -4.74 -10.55
C HIS A 33 2.41 -3.56 -11.33
N LEU A 34 2.04 -2.35 -10.95
CA LEU A 34 2.51 -1.14 -11.64
C LEU A 34 4.02 -0.92 -11.49
N ASN A 35 4.64 -1.56 -10.51
CA ASN A 35 6.08 -1.42 -10.28
C ASN A 35 6.88 -2.62 -10.76
N ARG A 36 6.24 -3.56 -11.47
CA ARG A 36 6.93 -4.72 -12.04
C ARG A 36 7.88 -4.27 -13.15
N LYS A 37 9.08 -4.85 -13.12
CA LYS A 37 10.09 -4.67 -14.17
C LYS A 37 10.82 -5.99 -14.32
N LYS A 38 11.25 -6.29 -15.55
CA LYS A 38 12.04 -7.50 -15.81
C LYS A 38 13.32 -7.46 -14.97
N GLY A 39 13.57 -8.54 -14.23
CA GLY A 39 14.77 -8.68 -13.42
C GLY A 39 14.76 -7.85 -12.13
N HIS A 40 13.61 -7.33 -11.73
CA HIS A 40 13.49 -6.49 -10.53
C HIS A 40 12.32 -6.94 -9.68
N THR A 41 12.57 -7.21 -8.39
CA THR A 41 11.51 -7.48 -7.42
C THR A 41 11.11 -6.17 -6.77
N PRO A 42 9.86 -5.68 -7.01
CA PRO A 42 9.43 -4.44 -6.38
C PRO A 42 9.43 -4.56 -4.87
N ARG A 43 9.73 -3.46 -4.19
CA ARG A 43 9.73 -3.38 -2.72
C ARG A 43 8.76 -2.29 -2.32
N ILE A 44 7.79 -2.65 -1.48
CA ILE A 44 6.70 -1.75 -1.10
C ILE A 44 6.74 -1.56 0.42
N VAL A 45 7.00 -0.35 0.88
CA VAL A 45 6.98 0.02 2.30
C VAL A 45 5.52 0.15 2.75
N ILE A 46 5.19 -0.42 3.90
CA ILE A 46 3.84 -0.32 4.47
C ILE A 46 3.97 0.11 5.93
N GLY A 47 3.36 1.25 6.24
CA GLY A 47 3.29 1.77 7.62
C GLY A 47 1.85 2.08 8.00
N LYS A 48 1.61 2.27 9.28
CA LYS A 48 0.25 2.49 9.79
C LYS A 48 0.27 3.40 11.01
N ASP A 49 -0.89 3.99 11.32
CA ASP A 49 -1.10 4.65 12.61
C ASP A 49 -1.63 3.62 13.62
N THR A 50 -2.13 4.09 14.76
CA THR A 50 -2.53 3.21 15.86
C THR A 50 -3.98 2.73 15.80
N ARG A 51 -4.70 2.96 14.70
CA ARG A 51 -6.11 2.59 14.60
C ARG A 51 -6.28 1.08 14.66
N LEU A 52 -7.41 0.64 15.24
CA LEU A 52 -7.71 -0.77 15.43
C LEU A 52 -7.68 -1.55 14.11
N SER A 53 -8.21 -0.96 13.04
CA SER A 53 -8.28 -1.62 11.74
C SER A 53 -6.94 -1.66 10.99
N GLY A 54 -5.90 -1.03 11.54
CA GLY A 54 -4.59 -0.96 10.87
C GLY A 54 -3.97 -2.31 10.57
N ASP A 55 -3.99 -3.22 11.54
CA ASP A 55 -3.40 -4.55 11.36
C ASP A 55 -4.10 -5.33 10.24
N MET A 56 -5.43 -5.30 10.24
CA MET A 56 -6.22 -5.98 9.21
C MET A 56 -5.86 -5.47 7.81
N ILE A 57 -5.83 -4.16 7.65
CA ILE A 57 -5.55 -3.53 6.35
C ILE A 57 -4.10 -3.80 5.95
N GLU A 58 -3.17 -3.69 6.89
CA GLU A 58 -1.75 -3.94 6.63
C GLU A 58 -1.52 -5.35 6.11
N ASN A 59 -2.12 -6.34 6.76
CA ASN A 59 -1.96 -7.73 6.36
C ASN A 59 -2.60 -8.00 4.99
N ALA A 60 -3.75 -7.38 4.72
CA ALA A 60 -4.40 -7.53 3.42
C ALA A 60 -3.58 -6.92 2.30
N LEU A 61 -3.04 -5.70 2.52
CA LEU A 61 -2.14 -5.06 1.55
C LEU A 61 -0.94 -5.95 1.26
N ALA A 62 -0.31 -6.48 2.31
CA ALA A 62 0.88 -7.30 2.16
C ALA A 62 0.59 -8.59 1.39
N ALA A 63 -0.56 -9.22 1.64
CA ALA A 63 -0.96 -10.41 0.89
C ALA A 63 -1.06 -10.09 -0.60
N GLY A 64 -1.68 -8.96 -0.94
CA GLY A 64 -1.79 -8.53 -2.33
C GLY A 64 -0.45 -8.24 -2.97
N VAL A 65 0.42 -7.53 -2.26
CA VAL A 65 1.78 -7.21 -2.73
C VAL A 65 2.55 -8.50 -3.03
N CYS A 66 2.57 -9.43 -2.08
CA CYS A 66 3.32 -10.68 -2.24
C CYS A 66 2.76 -11.55 -3.35
N ALA A 67 1.44 -11.57 -3.52
CA ALA A 67 0.79 -12.37 -4.56
C ALA A 67 1.22 -11.94 -5.96
N MET A 68 1.65 -10.69 -6.11
CA MET A 68 2.07 -10.15 -7.40
C MET A 68 3.59 -10.22 -7.60
N GLY A 69 4.32 -10.85 -6.68
CA GLY A 69 5.76 -11.00 -6.82
C GLY A 69 6.59 -9.85 -6.29
N ALA A 70 6.01 -8.99 -5.46
CA ALA A 70 6.72 -7.90 -4.82
C ALA A 70 6.93 -8.19 -3.34
N ASP A 71 7.92 -7.54 -2.73
CA ASP A 71 8.18 -7.69 -1.31
C ASP A 71 7.48 -6.58 -0.52
N ALA A 72 6.89 -6.95 0.60
CA ALA A 72 6.26 -6.02 1.52
C ALA A 72 7.23 -5.74 2.68
N LEU A 73 7.46 -4.47 2.98
CA LEU A 73 8.37 -4.05 4.05
C LEU A 73 7.56 -3.35 5.12
N PHE A 74 7.29 -4.05 6.22
CA PHE A 74 6.52 -3.49 7.34
C PHE A 74 7.40 -2.59 8.18
N VAL A 75 7.04 -1.32 8.29
CA VAL A 75 7.79 -0.36 9.11
C VAL A 75 7.08 -0.02 10.42
N GLY A 76 5.94 -0.65 10.68
CA GLY A 76 5.23 -0.51 11.95
C GLY A 76 4.44 0.78 12.06
N VAL A 77 4.19 1.18 13.31
CA VAL A 77 3.48 2.43 13.59
C VAL A 77 4.40 3.60 13.29
N MET A 78 4.00 4.45 12.36
CA MET A 78 4.85 5.51 11.83
C MET A 78 3.96 6.65 11.35
N PRO A 79 4.33 7.91 11.61
CA PRO A 79 3.57 9.03 11.05
C PRO A 79 3.68 9.06 9.53
N THR A 80 2.69 9.63 8.88
CA THR A 80 2.65 9.70 7.42
C THR A 80 3.96 10.23 6.79
N PRO A 81 4.55 11.34 7.28
CA PRO A 81 5.82 11.79 6.74
C PRO A 81 6.96 10.78 6.94
N GLY A 82 6.89 9.98 8.00
CA GLY A 82 7.88 8.94 8.24
C GLY A 82 7.83 7.84 7.20
N VAL A 83 6.64 7.44 6.79
CA VAL A 83 6.48 6.44 5.73
C VAL A 83 7.02 6.98 4.41
N ALA A 84 6.70 8.23 4.08
CA ALA A 84 7.20 8.87 2.87
C ALA A 84 8.74 8.92 2.88
N PHE A 85 9.32 9.32 4.02
CA PHE A 85 10.78 9.37 4.18
C PHE A 85 11.41 7.98 4.00
N LEU A 86 10.84 6.96 4.62
CA LEU A 86 11.39 5.61 4.55
C LEU A 86 11.29 5.03 3.14
N THR A 87 10.22 5.36 2.42
CA THR A 87 10.09 4.95 1.02
C THR A 87 11.30 5.42 0.21
N LEU A 88 11.67 6.69 0.36
CA LEU A 88 12.84 7.26 -0.31
C LEU A 88 14.15 6.69 0.26
N ASN A 89 14.30 6.69 1.59
CA ASN A 89 15.54 6.27 2.27
C ASN A 89 15.89 4.82 1.97
N MET A 90 14.91 3.94 1.94
CA MET A 90 15.10 2.53 1.67
C MET A 90 15.10 2.19 0.19
N ARG A 91 14.95 3.19 -0.67
CA ARG A 91 14.89 3.02 -2.12
C ARG A 91 13.81 2.01 -2.53
N ALA A 92 12.66 2.11 -1.86
CA ALA A 92 11.50 1.28 -2.22
C ALA A 92 10.85 1.83 -3.49
N ASP A 93 10.10 0.98 -4.17
CA ASP A 93 9.41 1.38 -5.40
C ASP A 93 8.16 2.19 -5.11
N ALA A 94 7.54 1.96 -3.96
CA ALA A 94 6.37 2.71 -3.50
C ALA A 94 6.25 2.57 -1.99
N GLY A 95 5.48 3.46 -1.38
CA GLY A 95 5.15 3.39 0.04
C GLY A 95 3.65 3.52 0.22
N ILE A 96 3.12 2.80 1.20
CA ILE A 96 1.69 2.85 1.53
C ILE A 96 1.57 3.14 3.01
N VAL A 97 0.78 4.17 3.36
CA VAL A 97 0.47 4.45 4.76
C VAL A 97 -1.01 4.23 5.00
N ILE A 98 -1.29 3.55 6.12
CA ILE A 98 -2.65 3.26 6.56
C ILE A 98 -2.98 4.25 7.65
N SER A 99 -3.77 5.26 7.32
CA SER A 99 -4.13 6.34 8.25
C SER A 99 -5.30 7.14 7.69
N ALA A 100 -6.16 7.62 8.57
CA ALA A 100 -7.22 8.56 8.22
C ALA A 100 -6.99 9.91 8.91
N SER A 101 -5.77 10.19 9.31
CA SER A 101 -5.36 11.47 9.89
C SER A 101 -6.19 11.83 11.14
N HIS A 102 -7.04 12.86 11.07
CA HIS A 102 -7.84 13.34 12.20
C HIS A 102 -9.27 12.82 12.21
N ASN A 103 -9.61 11.91 11.31
CA ASN A 103 -10.97 11.35 11.23
C ASN A 103 -11.29 10.51 12.48
N PRO A 104 -12.60 10.24 12.75
CA PRO A 104 -12.98 9.37 13.87
C PRO A 104 -12.29 8.02 13.85
N PHE A 105 -12.23 7.35 14.99
CA PHE A 105 -11.45 6.11 15.12
C PHE A 105 -11.97 4.96 14.26
N GLU A 106 -13.27 4.98 13.89
CA GLU A 106 -13.86 3.96 13.02
C GLU A 106 -13.38 4.06 11.58
N ASP A 107 -12.90 5.22 11.17
CA ASP A 107 -12.41 5.45 9.82
C ASP A 107 -11.00 4.94 9.65
N ASN A 108 -10.65 4.67 8.41
CA ASN A 108 -9.26 4.46 8.05
C ASN A 108 -9.06 4.90 6.60
N GLY A 109 -7.84 4.81 6.15
CA GLY A 109 -7.51 5.23 4.80
C GLY A 109 -6.23 4.60 4.32
N ILE A 110 -6.04 4.66 3.02
CA ILE A 110 -4.85 4.14 2.34
C ILE A 110 -4.32 5.25 1.45
N LYS A 111 -3.09 5.67 1.70
CA LYS A 111 -2.41 6.70 0.92
C LYS A 111 -1.14 6.12 0.34
N ILE A 112 -0.85 6.43 -0.92
CA ILE A 112 0.27 5.83 -1.64
C ILE A 112 1.28 6.91 -2.01
N PHE A 113 2.56 6.60 -1.77
CA PHE A 113 3.68 7.45 -2.16
C PHE A 113 4.47 6.78 -3.27
N SER A 114 4.98 7.59 -4.18
CA SER A 114 5.91 7.11 -5.20
C SER A 114 7.29 6.91 -4.59
N ARG A 115 8.20 6.34 -5.38
CA ARG A 115 9.58 6.09 -4.95
C ARG A 115 10.31 7.35 -4.50
N THR A 116 9.83 8.52 -4.91
CA THR A 116 10.43 9.81 -4.56
C THR A 116 9.99 10.30 -3.17
N GLY A 117 9.07 9.59 -2.51
CA GLY A 117 8.52 10.02 -1.23
C GLY A 117 7.38 11.03 -1.36
N TYR A 118 6.99 11.38 -2.58
CA TYR A 118 5.85 12.28 -2.82
C TYR A 118 4.59 11.49 -3.10
N LYS A 119 3.44 12.13 -2.89
CA LYS A 119 2.14 11.55 -3.21
C LYS A 119 2.13 11.01 -4.64
N LEU A 120 1.52 9.86 -4.83
CA LEU A 120 1.41 9.26 -6.16
C LEU A 120 0.66 10.21 -7.11
N PRO A 121 1.17 10.43 -8.34
CA PRO A 121 0.47 11.29 -9.31
C PRO A 121 -0.93 10.78 -9.63
N ASP A 122 -1.83 11.69 -9.99
CA ASP A 122 -3.22 11.36 -10.29
C ASP A 122 -3.35 10.30 -11.40
N GLU A 123 -2.50 10.36 -12.41
CA GLU A 123 -2.53 9.38 -13.50
C GLU A 123 -2.23 7.97 -13.00
N ARG A 124 -1.33 7.85 -12.03
CA ARG A 124 -1.00 6.55 -11.45
C ARG A 124 -2.13 6.04 -10.56
N GLU A 125 -2.80 6.95 -9.84
CA GLU A 125 -3.97 6.58 -9.06
C GLU A 125 -5.08 6.07 -9.96
N LEU A 126 -5.29 6.69 -11.12
CA LEU A 126 -6.25 6.22 -12.11
C LEU A 126 -5.90 4.83 -12.63
N GLU A 127 -4.62 4.56 -12.88
CA GLU A 127 -4.20 3.22 -13.31
C GLU A 127 -4.54 2.17 -12.26
N ILE A 128 -4.35 2.49 -10.98
CA ILE A 128 -4.70 1.59 -9.88
C ILE A 128 -6.21 1.33 -9.86
N GLU A 129 -7.02 2.39 -9.97
CA GLU A 129 -8.47 2.26 -10.01
C GLU A 129 -8.91 1.37 -11.17
N GLU A 130 -8.35 1.58 -12.35
CA GLU A 130 -8.70 0.79 -13.52
C GLU A 130 -8.37 -0.69 -13.33
N LEU A 131 -7.22 -0.99 -12.76
CA LEU A 131 -6.84 -2.36 -12.47
C LEU A 131 -7.81 -3.03 -11.50
N ILE A 132 -8.19 -2.31 -10.45
CA ILE A 132 -9.13 -2.85 -9.44
C ILE A 132 -10.51 -3.07 -10.07
N LEU A 133 -11.01 -2.07 -10.82
CA LEU A 133 -12.35 -2.13 -11.40
C LEU A 133 -12.46 -3.13 -12.55
N SER A 134 -11.35 -3.44 -13.21
CA SER A 134 -11.33 -4.41 -14.31
C SER A 134 -11.63 -5.83 -13.84
N GLN A 135 -11.41 -6.12 -12.54
CA GLN A 135 -11.54 -7.44 -11.94
C GLN A 135 -10.60 -8.47 -12.56
N ARG A 136 -9.49 -8.02 -13.16
CA ARG A 136 -8.54 -8.88 -13.84
C ARG A 136 -7.24 -9.11 -13.08
N LEU A 137 -7.14 -8.60 -11.86
CA LEU A 137 -5.90 -8.73 -11.07
C LEU A 137 -5.51 -10.20 -10.86
N ASN A 138 -6.49 -11.08 -10.68
CA ASN A 138 -6.20 -12.50 -10.47
C ASN A 138 -5.54 -13.17 -11.69
N GLU A 139 -5.65 -12.56 -12.86
CA GLU A 139 -5.00 -13.06 -14.07
C GLU A 139 -3.52 -12.67 -14.12
N LEU A 140 -3.08 -11.81 -13.20
CA LEU A 140 -1.73 -11.24 -13.21
C LEU A 140 -0.87 -11.75 -12.06
N LEU A 141 -1.37 -12.74 -11.30
CA LEU A 141 -0.66 -13.29 -10.15
C LEU A 141 0.71 -13.84 -10.54
N ALA A 142 1.67 -13.72 -9.63
CA ALA A 142 3.01 -14.26 -9.84
C ALA A 142 2.97 -15.80 -9.84
N SER A 143 3.94 -16.41 -10.52
CA SER A 143 4.08 -17.86 -10.46
C SER A 143 4.49 -18.27 -9.03
N PRO A 144 4.26 -19.54 -8.63
CA PRO A 144 4.58 -19.97 -7.26
C PRO A 144 6.01 -19.68 -6.83
N GLY A 145 6.96 -19.79 -7.72
CA GLY A 145 8.37 -19.53 -7.40
C GLY A 145 8.74 -18.05 -7.33
N SER A 146 7.83 -17.17 -7.71
CA SER A 146 8.07 -15.72 -7.75
C SER A 146 7.22 -14.94 -6.75
N ILE A 147 6.53 -15.62 -5.84
CA ILE A 147 5.77 -14.96 -4.78
C ILE A 147 6.71 -14.15 -3.90
N GLY A 148 6.32 -12.92 -3.59
CA GLY A 148 7.13 -12.03 -2.77
C GLY A 148 7.09 -12.39 -1.29
N LYS A 149 7.96 -11.73 -0.52
CA LYS A 149 8.11 -11.97 0.92
C LYS A 149 7.71 -10.75 1.70
N ALA A 150 7.30 -10.96 2.96
CA ALA A 150 7.01 -9.87 3.89
C ALA A 150 8.12 -9.79 4.93
N TYR A 151 8.67 -8.60 5.12
CA TYR A 151 9.76 -8.35 6.06
C TYR A 151 9.34 -7.34 7.10
N HIS A 152 9.73 -7.56 8.34
CA HIS A 152 9.58 -6.56 9.40
C HIS A 152 10.90 -5.81 9.52
N ILE A 153 10.83 -4.48 9.42
CA ILE A 153 12.03 -3.63 9.48
C ILE A 153 12.19 -3.12 10.90
N ASP A 154 13.09 -3.73 11.64
CA ASP A 154 13.25 -3.49 13.08
C ASP A 154 13.81 -2.10 13.40
N ASP A 155 14.63 -1.53 12.51
CA ASP A 155 15.27 -0.23 12.74
C ASP A 155 14.55 0.93 12.02
N ALA A 156 13.29 0.74 11.64
CA ALA A 156 12.56 1.75 10.87
C ALA A 156 12.50 3.09 11.59
N ARG A 157 12.16 3.08 12.89
CA ARG A 157 12.04 4.33 13.65
C ARG A 157 13.39 5.04 13.77
N GLY A 158 14.45 4.30 13.94
CA GLY A 158 15.80 4.85 13.99
C GLY A 158 16.21 5.49 12.68
N ARG A 159 15.79 4.93 11.56
CA ARG A 159 16.08 5.51 10.23
C ARG A 159 15.35 6.83 10.03
N TYR A 160 14.14 6.97 10.58
CA TYR A 160 13.35 8.18 10.44
C TYR A 160 13.84 9.31 11.34
N ILE A 161 14.28 8.98 12.56
CA ILE A 161 14.79 9.96 13.52
C ILE A 161 16.27 10.36 13.17
#